data_4f780894cda04fdc782788a4feab2a05
#
_entry.id   4f780894cda04fdc782788a4feab2a05
#
_cell.length_a   1.000
_cell.length_b   1.000
_cell.length_c   1.000
_cell.angle_alpha   90.00
_cell.angle_beta   90.00
_cell.angle_gamma   90.00
#
_symmetry.space_group_name_H-M   'P 1'
#
loop_
_entity.id
_entity.type
_entity.pdbx_description
1 polymer ?
#
loop_
_entity_poly.entity_id
_entity_poly.type
_entity_poly.pdbx_seq_one_letter_code
_entity_poly.pdbx_strand_id
1 'polypeptide(L)'
;MALFTLFSLLGCSQLATKPNSDKPSLEQSKASAEDSLFNRMGGLPTIKTVVSETIDEVSSNRKTSRSFKDIKLPKLKESVVSQICKLTGGGCEYDGETMLNSHKDAKISTAEFELFVAVFRESLSRHTNTREKNELLKILAPMKRDIVTTQ
;
A
#
# COMPACT_ATOMS: atom_id res chain seq x y z
N MET A 1 -8.12 -67.64 -48.62
CA MET A 1 -9.54 -67.22 -48.64
C MET A 1 -9.61 -66.08 -47.67
N ALA A 2 -9.57 -64.92 -48.22
CA ALA A 2 -10.64 -63.93 -48.39
C ALA A 2 -11.33 -63.61 -47.05
N LEU A 3 -11.32 -62.42 -46.55
CA LEU A 3 -12.13 -61.36 -47.02
C LEU A 3 -11.75 -60.04 -46.34
N PHE A 4 -11.66 -58.97 -47.14
CA PHE A 4 -11.59 -57.57 -46.82
C PHE A 4 -12.81 -57.09 -46.06
N THR A 5 -12.66 -56.18 -45.12
CA THR A 5 -13.62 -55.10 -44.90
C THR A 5 -12.93 -53.83 -44.40
N LEU A 6 -12.97 -52.89 -45.31
CA LEU A 6 -12.62 -51.49 -45.14
C LEU A 6 -13.69 -50.79 -44.27
N PHE A 7 -13.29 -50.12 -43.22
CA PHE A 7 -14.22 -49.19 -42.51
C PHE A 7 -13.59 -47.82 -42.41
N SER A 8 -14.14 -46.93 -43.19
CA SER A 8 -13.86 -45.50 -43.18
C SER A 8 -14.29 -44.89 -41.86
N LEU A 9 -13.37 -44.18 -41.18
CA LEU A 9 -13.70 -43.33 -40.06
C LEU A 9 -13.63 -41.87 -40.48
N LEU A 10 -14.80 -41.24 -40.55
CA LEU A 10 -14.97 -39.81 -40.62
C LEU A 10 -14.40 -39.15 -39.35
N GLY A 11 -13.47 -38.25 -39.53
CA GLY A 11 -12.97 -37.40 -38.47
C GLY A 11 -14.02 -36.34 -38.07
N CYS A 12 -14.43 -36.37 -36.83
CA CYS A 12 -15.08 -35.20 -36.20
C CYS A 12 -14.01 -34.36 -35.52
N SER A 13 -13.64 -33.21 -36.15
CA SER A 13 -12.90 -32.14 -35.48
C SER A 13 -13.81 -31.53 -34.45
N GLN A 14 -13.55 -31.79 -33.19
CA GLN A 14 -14.12 -31.04 -32.08
C GLN A 14 -13.28 -29.76 -31.90
N LEU A 15 -13.82 -28.64 -32.34
CA LEU A 15 -13.33 -27.30 -31.90
C LEU A 15 -13.65 -27.15 -30.40
N ALA A 16 -12.65 -27.31 -29.57
CA ALA A 16 -12.72 -26.94 -28.18
C ALA A 16 -12.71 -25.42 -28.07
N THR A 17 -13.88 -24.83 -27.95
CA THR A 17 -14.04 -23.45 -27.51
C THR A 17 -13.59 -23.34 -26.06
N LYS A 18 -12.48 -22.64 -25.87
CA LYS A 18 -11.92 -22.26 -24.56
C LYS A 18 -12.91 -21.33 -23.87
N PRO A 19 -13.45 -21.63 -22.70
CA PRO A 19 -14.22 -20.64 -21.95
C PRO A 19 -13.27 -19.58 -21.42
N ASN A 20 -13.39 -18.38 -21.94
CA ASN A 20 -12.74 -17.20 -21.39
C ASN A 20 -13.51 -16.82 -20.10
N SER A 21 -12.98 -17.23 -18.96
CA SER A 21 -13.49 -16.84 -17.63
C SER A 21 -12.52 -15.87 -16.99
N ASP A 22 -12.47 -14.64 -17.50
CA ASP A 22 -11.80 -13.51 -16.86
C ASP A 22 -12.67 -12.91 -15.72
N LYS A 23 -13.15 -13.78 -14.85
CA LYS A 23 -13.73 -13.35 -13.59
C LYS A 23 -12.90 -14.00 -12.47
N PRO A 24 -12.13 -13.23 -11.71
CA PRO A 24 -11.39 -13.79 -10.60
C PRO A 24 -12.37 -14.47 -9.64
N SER A 25 -12.14 -15.74 -9.35
CA SER A 25 -12.97 -16.50 -8.44
C SER A 25 -12.88 -15.88 -7.04
N LEU A 26 -13.96 -15.97 -6.27
CA LEU A 26 -14.02 -15.45 -4.89
C LEU A 26 -12.89 -16.02 -3.99
N GLU A 27 -12.41 -17.22 -4.29
CA GLU A 27 -11.27 -17.84 -3.59
C GLU A 27 -9.93 -17.15 -3.93
N GLN A 28 -9.74 -16.76 -5.18
CA GLN A 28 -8.53 -16.04 -5.63
C GLN A 28 -8.48 -14.63 -5.04
N SER A 29 -9.62 -13.95 -4.91
CA SER A 29 -9.73 -12.64 -4.24
C SER A 29 -9.46 -12.74 -2.74
N LYS A 30 -9.86 -13.82 -2.10
CA LYS A 30 -9.62 -14.06 -0.67
C LYS A 30 -8.16 -14.37 -0.37
N ALA A 31 -7.52 -15.23 -1.17
CA ALA A 31 -6.10 -15.55 -1.03
C ALA A 31 -5.20 -14.32 -1.25
N SER A 32 -5.53 -13.45 -2.22
CA SER A 32 -4.78 -12.22 -2.46
C SER A 32 -4.96 -11.17 -1.34
N ALA A 33 -6.12 -11.14 -0.69
CA ALA A 33 -6.37 -10.26 0.44
C ALA A 33 -5.60 -10.72 1.69
N GLU A 34 -5.53 -12.03 1.95
CA GLU A 34 -4.78 -12.59 3.10
C GLU A 34 -3.26 -12.36 2.97
N ASP A 35 -2.70 -12.32 1.77
CA ASP A 35 -1.28 -12.05 1.51
C ASP A 35 -0.96 -10.54 1.29
N SER A 36 -1.91 -9.66 1.51
CA SER A 36 -1.68 -8.23 1.37
C SER A 36 -0.58 -7.72 2.30
N LEU A 37 0.17 -6.69 1.88
CA LEU A 37 1.16 -6.05 2.76
C LEU A 37 0.52 -5.59 4.07
N PHE A 38 -0.71 -5.10 4.03
CA PHE A 38 -1.49 -4.72 5.20
C PHE A 38 -1.55 -5.83 6.26
N ASN A 39 -1.93 -7.05 5.84
CA ASN A 39 -2.04 -8.19 6.75
C ASN A 39 -0.69 -8.67 7.25
N ARG A 40 0.32 -8.72 6.37
CA ARG A 40 1.69 -9.10 6.75
C ARG A 40 2.33 -8.13 7.75
N MET A 41 1.92 -6.85 7.72
CA MET A 41 2.36 -5.83 8.70
C MET A 41 1.64 -5.93 10.04
N GLY A 42 0.60 -6.75 10.18
CA GLY A 42 -0.21 -6.85 11.41
C GLY A 42 -1.46 -5.96 11.39
N GLY A 43 -1.87 -5.46 10.22
CA GLY A 43 -3.13 -4.75 9.99
C GLY A 43 -3.23 -3.39 10.68
N LEU A 44 -4.48 -2.96 10.90
CA LEU A 44 -4.78 -1.64 11.50
C LEU A 44 -4.11 -1.40 12.87
N PRO A 45 -4.02 -2.36 13.79
CA PRO A 45 -3.38 -2.12 15.09
C PRO A 45 -1.93 -1.66 14.94
N THR A 46 -1.14 -2.36 14.13
CA THR A 46 0.26 -2.02 13.87
C THR A 46 0.39 -0.67 13.17
N ILE A 47 -0.40 -0.43 12.12
CA ILE A 47 -0.37 0.84 11.38
C ILE A 47 -0.71 2.01 12.29
N LYS A 48 -1.75 1.89 13.14
CA LYS A 48 -2.13 2.94 14.12
C LYS A 48 -1.00 3.23 15.10
N THR A 49 -0.34 2.20 15.62
CA THR A 49 0.79 2.36 16.55
C THR A 49 1.95 3.09 15.88
N VAL A 50 2.38 2.62 14.71
CA VAL A 50 3.49 3.23 13.96
C VAL A 50 3.20 4.69 13.60
N VAL A 51 2.00 4.99 13.11
CA VAL A 51 1.59 6.35 12.76
C VAL A 51 1.53 7.25 13.99
N SER A 52 0.95 6.73 15.11
CA SER A 52 0.86 7.52 16.33
C SER A 52 2.23 7.89 16.88
N GLU A 53 3.12 6.91 17.06
CA GLU A 53 4.49 7.16 17.53
C GLU A 53 5.23 8.15 16.62
N THR A 54 5.14 7.97 15.31
CA THR A 54 5.81 8.85 14.35
C THR A 54 5.31 10.28 14.45
N ILE A 55 3.99 10.48 14.39
CA ILE A 55 3.40 11.84 14.42
C ILE A 55 3.67 12.53 15.75
N ASP A 56 3.58 11.82 16.88
CA ASP A 56 3.86 12.38 18.20
C ASP A 56 5.32 12.83 18.31
N GLU A 57 6.26 12.05 17.83
CA GLU A 57 7.67 12.38 17.86
C GLU A 57 7.99 13.56 16.94
N VAL A 58 7.58 13.52 15.66
CA VAL A 58 7.93 14.61 14.72
C VAL A 58 7.20 15.92 15.03
N SER A 59 6.00 15.88 15.60
CA SER A 59 5.27 17.09 15.97
C SER A 59 5.86 17.78 17.21
N SER A 60 6.55 17.05 18.08
CA SER A 60 7.25 17.58 19.26
C SER A 60 8.72 17.92 18.99
N ASN A 61 9.32 17.45 17.90
CA ASN A 61 10.71 17.68 17.57
C ASN A 61 10.94 19.12 17.09
N ARG A 62 11.92 19.82 17.65
CA ARG A 62 12.24 21.24 17.32
C ARG A 62 12.50 21.47 15.83
N LYS A 63 13.00 20.47 15.10
CA LYS A 63 13.36 20.59 13.68
C LYS A 63 12.15 20.45 12.75
N THR A 64 11.03 19.88 13.22
CA THR A 64 9.85 19.59 12.39
C THR A 64 8.56 20.17 12.94
N SER A 65 8.51 20.51 14.24
CA SER A 65 7.27 20.98 14.93
C SER A 65 6.57 22.14 14.25
N ARG A 66 7.32 23.04 13.55
CA ARG A 66 6.72 24.14 12.81
C ARG A 66 5.72 23.67 11.73
N SER A 67 5.99 22.54 11.10
CA SER A 67 5.16 21.96 10.04
C SER A 67 3.86 21.34 10.58
N PHE A 68 3.76 21.15 11.90
CA PHE A 68 2.60 20.60 12.58
C PHE A 68 1.82 21.67 13.38
N LYS A 69 2.29 22.92 13.33
CA LYS A 69 1.60 24.04 13.97
C LYS A 69 0.19 24.17 13.36
N ASP A 70 -0.79 24.35 14.21
CA ASP A 70 -2.21 24.48 13.82
C ASP A 70 -2.84 23.23 13.16
N ILE A 71 -2.13 22.10 13.13
CA ILE A 71 -2.65 20.82 12.65
C ILE A 71 -3.36 20.06 13.78
N LYS A 72 -4.57 19.58 13.49
CA LYS A 72 -5.30 18.67 14.39
C LYS A 72 -4.69 17.27 14.31
N LEU A 73 -3.72 16.98 15.18
CA LEU A 73 -2.96 15.71 15.16
C LEU A 73 -3.83 14.45 15.16
N PRO A 74 -4.92 14.34 15.93
CA PRO A 74 -5.79 13.17 15.84
C PRO A 74 -6.33 12.92 14.44
N LYS A 75 -6.83 13.98 13.77
CA LYS A 75 -7.34 13.88 12.40
C LYS A 75 -6.24 13.55 11.39
N LEU A 76 -5.05 14.12 11.57
CA LEU A 76 -3.88 13.78 10.74
C LEU A 76 -3.52 12.29 10.88
N LYS A 77 -3.46 11.77 12.10
CA LYS A 77 -3.18 10.35 12.36
C LYS A 77 -4.20 9.44 11.68
N GLU A 78 -5.50 9.74 11.79
CA GLU A 78 -6.57 8.99 11.12
C GLU A 78 -6.39 9.00 9.59
N SER A 79 -6.12 10.16 9.01
CA SER A 79 -5.90 10.30 7.57
C SER A 79 -4.70 9.48 7.09
N VAL A 80 -3.56 9.55 7.79
CA VAL A 80 -2.36 8.77 7.45
C VAL A 80 -2.58 7.28 7.61
N VAL A 81 -3.31 6.84 8.65
CA VAL A 81 -3.69 5.43 8.84
C VAL A 81 -4.53 4.92 7.68
N SER A 82 -5.56 5.68 7.27
CA SER A 82 -6.43 5.32 6.13
C SER A 82 -5.64 5.24 4.83
N GLN A 83 -4.73 6.19 4.60
CA GLN A 83 -3.87 6.20 3.42
C GLN A 83 -2.96 4.97 3.36
N ILE A 84 -2.24 4.67 4.44
CA ILE A 84 -1.36 3.49 4.51
C ILE A 84 -2.19 2.20 4.36
N CYS A 85 -3.33 2.10 5.02
CA CYS A 85 -4.23 0.96 4.90
C CYS A 85 -4.65 0.74 3.43
N LYS A 86 -5.07 1.79 2.72
CA LYS A 86 -5.42 1.71 1.30
C LYS A 86 -4.25 1.26 0.44
N LEU A 87 -3.09 1.89 0.62
CA LEU A 87 -1.88 1.61 -0.19
C LEU A 87 -1.31 0.21 0.02
N THR A 88 -1.57 -0.40 1.17
CA THR A 88 -1.07 -1.73 1.54
C THR A 88 -2.07 -2.85 1.30
N GLY A 89 -3.25 -2.54 0.75
CA GLY A 89 -4.26 -3.55 0.42
C GLY A 89 -5.17 -3.93 1.59
N GLY A 90 -5.36 -3.03 2.56
CA GLY A 90 -6.24 -3.25 3.72
C GLY A 90 -7.72 -2.96 3.47
N GLY A 91 -8.11 -2.59 2.24
CA GLY A 91 -9.50 -2.33 1.87
C GLY A 91 -10.09 -1.03 2.44
N CYS A 92 -9.28 -0.17 3.04
CA CYS A 92 -9.74 1.13 3.54
C CYS A 92 -9.99 2.11 2.39
N GLU A 93 -10.96 2.98 2.56
CA GLU A 93 -11.11 4.16 1.71
C GLU A 93 -10.24 5.30 2.23
N TYR A 94 -9.67 6.05 1.31
CA TYR A 94 -8.94 7.29 1.59
C TYR A 94 -9.55 8.39 0.75
N ASP A 95 -10.19 9.31 1.42
CA ASP A 95 -10.88 10.48 0.86
C ASP A 95 -10.09 11.80 1.10
N GLY A 96 -8.86 11.68 1.61
CA GLY A 96 -7.97 12.81 1.85
C GLY A 96 -7.44 13.43 0.55
N GLU A 97 -6.90 14.63 0.67
CA GLU A 97 -6.26 15.36 -0.42
C GLU A 97 -5.01 14.64 -0.96
N THR A 98 -4.63 15.00 -2.19
CA THR A 98 -3.35 14.54 -2.76
C THR A 98 -2.17 15.06 -1.94
N MET A 99 -1.03 14.38 -2.02
CA MET A 99 0.20 14.82 -1.32
C MET A 99 0.59 16.24 -1.72
N LEU A 100 0.50 16.58 -2.99
CA LEU A 100 0.78 17.92 -3.48
C LEU A 100 -0.14 18.97 -2.83
N ASN A 101 -1.45 18.75 -2.85
CA ASN A 101 -2.42 19.71 -2.29
C ASN A 101 -2.29 19.86 -0.79
N SER A 102 -2.06 18.75 -0.06
CA SER A 102 -1.89 18.76 1.40
C SER A 102 -0.62 19.51 1.86
N HIS A 103 0.43 19.54 1.03
CA HIS A 103 1.74 20.02 1.46
C HIS A 103 2.21 21.30 0.75
N LYS A 104 1.52 21.77 -0.30
CA LYS A 104 1.95 22.92 -1.13
C LYS A 104 2.29 24.18 -0.34
N ASP A 105 1.56 24.44 0.74
CA ASP A 105 1.72 25.65 1.56
C ASP A 105 2.56 25.39 2.83
N ALA A 106 2.89 24.12 3.13
CA ALA A 106 3.62 23.73 4.34
C ALA A 106 5.12 24.03 4.28
N LYS A 107 5.66 24.31 3.08
CA LYS A 107 7.08 24.62 2.84
C LYS A 107 8.02 23.61 3.48
N ILE A 108 7.72 22.32 3.29
CA ILE A 108 8.51 21.23 3.83
C ILE A 108 9.88 21.19 3.16
N SER A 109 10.92 21.25 3.95
CA SER A 109 12.30 21.11 3.48
C SER A 109 12.71 19.65 3.36
N THR A 110 13.75 19.39 2.55
CA THR A 110 14.38 18.07 2.45
C THR A 110 14.77 17.53 3.83
N ALA A 111 15.35 18.36 4.69
CA ALA A 111 15.80 17.95 6.02
C ALA A 111 14.63 17.54 6.93
N GLU A 112 13.51 18.24 6.88
CA GLU A 112 12.31 17.88 7.66
C GLU A 112 11.68 16.59 7.16
N PHE A 113 11.62 16.42 5.85
CA PHE A 113 11.13 15.18 5.24
C PHE A 113 12.01 13.98 5.63
N GLU A 114 13.33 14.12 5.56
CA GLU A 114 14.27 13.05 5.90
C GLU A 114 14.20 12.69 7.39
N LEU A 115 14.03 13.68 8.27
CA LEU A 115 13.80 13.41 9.69
C LEU A 115 12.49 12.64 9.92
N PHE A 116 11.40 13.05 9.26
CA PHE A 116 10.14 12.29 9.30
C PHE A 116 10.35 10.83 8.87
N VAL A 117 11.00 10.63 7.73
CA VAL A 117 11.27 9.27 7.21
C VAL A 117 12.15 8.46 8.16
N ALA A 118 13.13 9.08 8.82
CA ALA A 118 13.98 8.40 9.79
C ALA A 118 13.17 7.90 11.00
N VAL A 119 12.34 8.77 11.60
CA VAL A 119 11.45 8.43 12.72
C VAL A 119 10.44 7.34 12.33
N PHE A 120 9.82 7.51 11.16
CA PHE A 120 8.86 6.52 10.64
C PHE A 120 9.50 5.14 10.42
N ARG A 121 10.70 5.12 9.83
CA ARG A 121 11.48 3.88 9.62
C ARG A 121 11.83 3.22 10.94
N GLU A 122 12.18 3.98 11.96
CA GLU A 122 12.50 3.46 13.27
C GLU A 122 11.28 2.85 13.94
N SER A 123 10.13 3.55 13.93
CA SER A 123 8.88 3.00 14.44
C SER A 123 8.47 1.72 13.69
N LEU A 124 8.54 1.71 12.35
CA LEU A 124 8.31 0.49 11.58
C LEU A 124 9.25 -0.66 11.99
N SER A 125 10.51 -0.38 12.30
CA SER A 125 11.47 -1.43 12.71
C SER A 125 11.14 -2.06 14.06
N ARG A 126 10.40 -1.37 14.92
CA ARG A 126 9.94 -1.91 16.20
C ARG A 126 8.69 -2.80 16.06
N HIS A 127 7.87 -2.56 15.04
CA HIS A 127 6.54 -3.15 14.92
C HIS A 127 6.33 -4.07 13.70
N THR A 128 7.25 -4.05 12.73
CA THR A 128 7.16 -4.87 11.52
C THR A 128 8.49 -5.54 11.19
N ASN A 129 8.45 -6.57 10.34
CA ASN A 129 9.67 -7.17 9.82
C ASN A 129 10.35 -6.28 8.77
N THR A 130 11.64 -6.51 8.54
CA THR A 130 12.44 -5.72 7.59
C THR A 130 11.89 -5.76 6.16
N ARG A 131 11.32 -6.87 5.74
CA ARG A 131 10.72 -7.04 4.40
C ARG A 131 9.53 -6.10 4.22
N GLU A 132 8.56 -6.17 5.11
CA GLU A 132 7.32 -5.38 5.08
C GLU A 132 7.62 -3.88 5.23
N LYS A 133 8.53 -3.52 6.14
CA LYS A 133 9.03 -2.15 6.27
C LYS A 133 9.57 -1.62 4.95
N ASN A 134 10.47 -2.35 4.29
CA ASN A 134 11.08 -1.90 3.05
C ASN A 134 10.08 -1.83 1.90
N GLU A 135 9.12 -2.74 1.84
CA GLU A 135 8.04 -2.74 0.86
C GLU A 135 7.16 -1.49 1.02
N LEU A 136 6.73 -1.16 2.24
CA LEU A 136 5.97 0.07 2.52
C LEU A 136 6.77 1.32 2.15
N LEU A 137 8.02 1.43 2.57
CA LEU A 137 8.86 2.59 2.26
C LEU A 137 9.05 2.76 0.74
N LYS A 138 9.13 1.68 -0.03
CA LYS A 138 9.19 1.73 -1.50
C LYS A 138 7.89 2.27 -2.10
N ILE A 139 6.72 1.88 -1.56
CA ILE A 139 5.41 2.40 -1.99
C ILE A 139 5.31 3.91 -1.74
N LEU A 140 5.82 4.39 -0.61
CA LEU A 140 5.73 5.80 -0.20
C LEU A 140 6.81 6.70 -0.83
N ALA A 141 7.94 6.15 -1.27
CA ALA A 141 9.08 6.90 -1.77
C ALA A 141 8.76 7.93 -2.89
N PRO A 142 7.86 7.67 -3.86
CA PRO A 142 7.51 8.64 -4.88
C PRO A 142 6.87 9.93 -4.36
N MET A 143 6.27 9.89 -3.16
CA MET A 143 5.58 11.04 -2.57
C MET A 143 6.53 12.18 -2.18
N LYS A 144 7.83 11.89 -2.00
CA LYS A 144 8.84 12.91 -1.64
C LYS A 144 8.76 14.14 -2.54
N ARG A 145 8.63 13.95 -3.85
CA ARG A 145 8.60 15.05 -4.84
C ARG A 145 7.39 15.97 -4.70
N ASP A 146 6.28 15.44 -4.17
CA ASP A 146 5.02 16.18 -4.01
C ASP A 146 4.93 16.84 -2.62
N ILE A 147 5.76 16.41 -1.67
CA ILE A 147 5.81 16.88 -0.28
C ILE A 147 6.88 17.94 -0.08
N VAL A 148 8.08 17.70 -0.62
CA VAL A 148 9.23 18.61 -0.43
C VAL A 148 9.12 19.77 -1.40
N THR A 149 8.96 20.98 -0.87
CA THR A 149 8.79 22.21 -1.65
C THR A 149 9.95 23.20 -1.47
N THR A 150 10.84 22.95 -0.49
CA THR A 150 12.04 23.77 -0.23
C THR A 150 13.27 22.87 -0.04
N GLN A 151 14.42 23.36 -0.44
CA GLN A 151 15.72 22.69 -0.24
C GLN A 151 16.38 23.14 1.05
#